data_d7d4e99193b89172b12e13dc0e35b687
#
_entry.id   d7d4e99193b89172b12e13dc0e35b687
#
_cell.length_a   1.000
_cell.length_b   1.000
_cell.length_c   1.000
_cell.angle_alpha   90.00
_cell.angle_beta   90.00
_cell.angle_gamma   90.00
#
_symmetry.space_group_name_H-M   'P 1'
#
loop_
_entity.id
_entity.type
_entity.pdbx_description
1 polymer ?
#
loop_
_entity_poly.entity_id
_entity_poly.type
_entity_poly.pdbx_seq_one_letter_code
_entity_poly.pdbx_strand_id
1 'polypeptide(L)'
;FIPSPWPAGPVEFGRALNPRVFLLKLTPGLGPELIPEIFRQYDCVIVESFGVGGVPQRLMDAFAQGLGDYDQTGKVLILTTQVTYEGSDVGIYEVGKRVQDRFRFLEAHDMTIEAVVTKIMWLLAQGCDSFDQLQQRFYRQVNFDTFYH
;
A
#
# COMPACT_ATOMS: atom_id res chain seq x y z
N PHE A 1 -6.37 27.30 -8.53
CA PHE A 1 -5.26 26.74 -9.34
C PHE A 1 -3.95 27.18 -8.72
N ILE A 2 -3.26 26.28 -8.06
CA ILE A 2 -1.89 26.54 -7.56
C ILE A 2 -0.98 26.06 -8.68
N PRO A 3 -0.24 26.95 -9.38
CA PRO A 3 0.74 26.51 -10.34
C PRO A 3 1.83 25.77 -9.58
N SER A 4 1.86 24.47 -9.74
CA SER A 4 2.93 23.65 -9.20
C SER A 4 4.20 23.92 -10.00
N PRO A 5 5.31 24.30 -9.38
CA PRO A 5 6.56 24.41 -10.11
C PRO A 5 6.93 23.03 -10.66
N TRP A 6 7.30 22.97 -11.93
CA TRP A 6 7.85 21.73 -12.50
C TRP A 6 9.02 21.27 -11.65
N PRO A 7 9.15 19.96 -11.38
CA PRO A 7 10.29 19.47 -10.63
C PRO A 7 11.58 19.89 -11.35
N ALA A 8 12.38 20.69 -10.65
CA ALA A 8 13.68 21.09 -11.15
C ALA A 8 14.65 19.92 -10.94
N GLY A 9 14.74 19.05 -11.93
CA GLY A 9 15.67 17.93 -11.90
C GLY A 9 15.68 17.15 -13.22
N PRO A 10 16.69 16.31 -13.45
CA PRO A 10 16.71 15.46 -14.61
C PRO A 10 15.52 14.47 -14.56
N VAL A 11 15.00 14.16 -15.75
CA VAL A 11 13.96 13.13 -15.88
C VAL A 11 14.56 11.78 -15.51
N GLU A 12 14.00 11.14 -14.49
CA GLU A 12 14.39 9.79 -14.12
C GLU A 12 13.57 8.78 -14.94
N PHE A 13 14.26 7.93 -15.70
CA PHE A 13 13.63 6.87 -16.47
C PHE A 13 13.68 5.56 -15.68
N GLY A 14 12.52 5.09 -15.23
CA GLY A 14 12.38 3.73 -14.72
C GLY A 14 12.46 2.72 -15.87
N ARG A 15 13.42 1.79 -15.83
CA ARG A 15 13.63 0.81 -16.90
C ARG A 15 12.91 -0.52 -16.69
N ALA A 16 12.39 -0.76 -15.48
CA ALA A 16 11.75 -2.01 -15.13
C ALA A 16 10.56 -1.78 -14.20
N LEU A 17 9.57 -2.66 -14.33
CA LEU A 17 8.41 -2.75 -13.45
C LEU A 17 8.28 -4.19 -12.97
N ASN A 18 7.95 -4.38 -11.69
CA ASN A 18 7.56 -5.69 -11.18
C ASN A 18 6.02 -5.83 -11.26
N PRO A 19 5.48 -6.68 -12.14
CA PRO A 19 4.03 -6.81 -12.33
C PRO A 19 3.33 -7.63 -11.24
N ARG A 20 4.06 -8.19 -10.28
CA ARG A 20 3.51 -9.06 -9.24
C ARG A 20 2.85 -8.26 -8.11
N VAL A 21 1.89 -7.44 -8.50
CA VAL A 21 1.08 -6.57 -7.64
C VAL A 21 -0.38 -6.94 -7.82
N PHE A 22 -1.08 -7.22 -6.72
CA PHE A 22 -2.49 -7.62 -6.71
C PHE A 22 -3.34 -6.54 -6.02
N LEU A 23 -4.40 -6.12 -6.67
CA LEU A 23 -5.40 -5.21 -6.10
C LEU A 23 -6.56 -6.03 -5.54
N LEU A 24 -6.71 -6.01 -4.23
CA LEU A 24 -7.72 -6.74 -3.50
C LEU A 24 -8.76 -5.79 -2.92
N LYS A 25 -10.00 -5.89 -3.41
CA LYS A 25 -11.12 -5.19 -2.82
C LYS A 25 -11.75 -6.06 -1.73
N LEU A 26 -11.79 -5.56 -0.50
CA LEU A 26 -12.44 -6.26 0.59
C LEU A 26 -13.96 -6.17 0.46
N THR A 27 -14.59 -7.29 0.21
CA THR A 27 -16.04 -7.42 0.23
C THR A 27 -16.46 -8.18 1.50
N PRO A 28 -17.69 -7.99 2.00
CA PRO A 28 -18.12 -8.65 3.24
C PRO A 28 -18.03 -10.17 3.23
N GLY A 29 -18.10 -10.79 2.05
CA GLY A 29 -18.05 -12.24 1.90
C GLY A 29 -16.66 -12.83 1.66
N LEU A 30 -15.60 -12.02 1.66
CA LEU A 30 -14.25 -12.51 1.41
C LEU A 30 -13.80 -13.48 2.49
N GLY A 31 -13.42 -14.70 2.10
CA GLY A 31 -12.87 -15.71 2.99
C GLY A 31 -11.39 -15.46 3.30
N PRO A 32 -10.93 -15.75 4.55
CA PRO A 32 -9.55 -15.52 4.94
C PRO A 32 -8.55 -16.43 4.23
N GLU A 33 -8.97 -17.58 3.75
CA GLU A 33 -8.12 -18.59 3.10
C GLU A 33 -7.49 -18.11 1.80
N LEU A 34 -8.12 -17.16 1.12
CA LEU A 34 -7.61 -16.60 -0.14
C LEU A 34 -6.37 -15.72 0.07
N ILE A 35 -6.27 -15.04 1.21
CA ILE A 35 -5.24 -14.01 1.44
C ILE A 35 -3.82 -14.57 1.43
N PRO A 36 -3.49 -15.63 2.19
CA PRO A 36 -2.16 -16.22 2.11
C PRO A 36 -1.80 -16.73 0.71
N GLU A 37 -2.79 -17.24 -0.03
CA GLU A 37 -2.61 -17.73 -1.40
C GLU A 37 -2.22 -16.59 -2.35
N ILE A 38 -2.85 -15.42 -2.23
CA ILE A 38 -2.49 -14.23 -3.02
C ILE A 38 -1.03 -13.83 -2.73
N PHE A 39 -0.62 -13.79 -1.46
CA PHE A 39 0.77 -13.46 -1.10
C PHE A 39 1.80 -14.47 -1.57
N ARG A 40 1.42 -15.71 -1.76
CA ARG A 40 2.32 -16.71 -2.37
C ARG A 40 2.65 -16.38 -3.83
N GLN A 41 1.70 -15.83 -4.56
CA GLN A 41 1.81 -15.58 -5.99
C GLN A 41 2.26 -14.16 -6.32
N TYR A 42 2.01 -13.20 -5.43
CA TYR A 42 2.28 -11.79 -5.66
C TYR A 42 3.22 -11.22 -4.60
N ASP A 43 3.99 -10.23 -4.97
CA ASP A 43 4.95 -9.58 -4.07
C ASP A 43 4.34 -8.42 -3.29
N CYS A 44 3.27 -7.84 -3.82
CA CYS A 44 2.52 -6.77 -3.16
C CYS A 44 1.03 -7.01 -3.29
N VAL A 45 0.31 -6.77 -2.19
CA VAL A 45 -1.15 -6.70 -2.19
C VAL A 45 -1.57 -5.29 -1.79
N ILE A 46 -2.33 -4.65 -2.67
CA ILE A 46 -2.97 -3.36 -2.39
C ILE A 46 -4.39 -3.66 -1.98
N VAL A 47 -4.76 -3.26 -0.77
CA VAL A 47 -6.09 -3.52 -0.21
C VAL A 47 -6.95 -2.27 -0.28
N GLU A 48 -8.06 -2.35 -1.00
CA GLU A 48 -9.14 -1.39 -0.91
C GLU A 48 -10.16 -1.86 0.14
N SER A 49 -10.31 -1.10 1.20
CA SER A 49 -11.33 -1.41 2.22
C SER A 49 -12.74 -1.15 1.68
N PHE A 50 -13.71 -1.90 2.21
CA PHE A 50 -15.12 -1.67 1.93
C PHE A 50 -15.66 -0.62 2.91
N GLY A 51 -15.93 0.59 2.42
CA GLY A 51 -16.32 1.72 3.27
C GLY A 51 -15.19 2.20 4.18
N VAL A 52 -15.55 2.72 5.36
CA VAL A 52 -14.61 3.35 6.33
C VAL A 52 -13.95 2.35 7.28
N GLY A 53 -14.24 1.07 7.16
CA GLY A 53 -13.95 0.07 8.19
C GLY A 53 -12.54 -0.50 8.26
N GLY A 54 -11.66 -0.15 7.33
CA GLY A 54 -10.31 -0.73 7.28
C GLY A 54 -10.33 -2.26 7.07
N VAL A 55 -9.35 -2.95 7.66
CA VAL A 55 -9.26 -4.42 7.58
C VAL A 55 -10.10 -5.06 8.68
N PRO A 56 -11.09 -5.92 8.34
CA PRO A 56 -11.87 -6.63 9.35
C PRO A 56 -11.00 -7.50 10.26
N GLN A 57 -11.34 -7.53 11.55
CA GLN A 57 -10.60 -8.32 12.55
C GLN A 57 -10.45 -9.78 12.14
N ARG A 58 -11.50 -10.38 11.55
CA ARG A 58 -11.50 -11.78 11.09
C ARG A 58 -10.47 -12.10 10.02
N LEU A 59 -9.97 -11.08 9.29
CA LEU A 59 -9.00 -11.25 8.21
C LEU A 59 -7.56 -10.95 8.66
N MET A 60 -7.35 -10.39 9.85
CA MET A 60 -6.03 -9.93 10.29
C MET A 60 -5.02 -11.05 10.41
N ASP A 61 -5.40 -12.23 10.93
CA ASP A 61 -4.51 -13.37 11.02
C ASP A 61 -4.06 -13.87 9.64
N ALA A 62 -4.97 -13.86 8.67
CA ALA A 62 -4.66 -14.24 7.30
C ALA A 62 -3.68 -13.26 6.62
N PHE A 63 -3.84 -11.96 6.84
CA PHE A 63 -2.89 -10.97 6.36
C PHE A 63 -1.53 -11.13 7.03
N ALA A 64 -1.48 -11.30 8.34
CA ALA A 64 -0.23 -11.52 9.06
C ALA A 64 0.51 -12.77 8.58
N GLN A 65 -0.22 -13.86 8.35
CA GLN A 65 0.32 -15.12 7.85
C GLN A 65 0.88 -14.98 6.42
N GLY A 66 0.12 -14.32 5.54
CA GLY A 66 0.54 -14.15 4.15
C GLY A 66 1.69 -13.18 3.97
N LEU A 67 1.69 -12.09 4.74
CA LEU A 67 2.67 -11.03 4.63
C LEU A 67 4.03 -11.45 5.23
N GLY A 68 4.03 -12.02 6.42
CA GLY A 68 5.27 -12.32 7.16
C GLY A 68 6.09 -11.06 7.46
N ASP A 69 7.38 -11.28 7.69
CA ASP A 69 8.34 -10.19 7.88
C ASP A 69 8.94 -9.78 6.53
N TYR A 70 8.88 -8.50 6.20
CA TYR A 70 9.41 -7.96 4.95
C TYR A 70 10.87 -8.33 4.71
N ASP A 71 11.71 -8.23 5.74
CA ASP A 71 13.15 -8.49 5.60
C ASP A 71 13.45 -9.97 5.23
N GLN A 72 12.50 -10.86 5.49
CA GLN A 72 12.59 -12.28 5.13
C GLN A 72 11.83 -12.63 3.85
N THR A 73 10.66 -12.04 3.65
CA THR A 73 9.74 -12.41 2.56
C THR A 73 9.77 -11.48 1.37
N GLY A 74 10.13 -10.20 1.58
CA GLY A 74 10.01 -9.15 0.58
C GLY A 74 8.55 -8.80 0.21
N LYS A 75 7.57 -9.33 0.94
CA LYS A 75 6.15 -9.08 0.66
C LYS A 75 5.69 -7.74 1.23
N VAL A 76 4.82 -7.05 0.50
CA VAL A 76 4.35 -5.71 0.83
C VAL A 76 2.83 -5.67 0.89
N LEU A 77 2.30 -5.00 1.90
CA LEU A 77 0.89 -4.66 2.01
C LEU A 77 0.72 -3.14 1.94
N ILE A 78 -0.20 -2.69 1.10
CA ILE A 78 -0.60 -1.29 1.03
C ILE A 78 -2.08 -1.20 1.31
N LEU A 79 -2.47 -0.34 2.25
CA LEU A 79 -3.86 -0.06 2.55
C LEU A 79 -4.30 1.23 1.87
N THR A 80 -5.41 1.16 1.17
CA THR A 80 -6.08 2.32 0.59
C THR A 80 -7.46 2.48 1.19
N THR A 81 -7.92 3.70 1.35
CA THR A 81 -9.29 4.00 1.76
C THR A 81 -10.07 4.49 0.56
N GLN A 82 -11.31 4.00 0.39
CA GLN A 82 -12.21 4.49 -0.67
C GLN A 82 -12.86 5.84 -0.34
N VAL A 83 -12.78 6.26 0.91
CA VAL A 83 -13.45 7.49 1.35
C VAL A 83 -12.52 8.66 1.18
N THR A 84 -12.69 9.35 0.07
CA THR A 84 -11.82 10.44 -0.34
C THR A 84 -12.12 11.77 0.35
N TYR A 85 -13.21 12.00 1.06
CA TYR A 85 -13.56 13.38 1.39
C TYR A 85 -14.40 13.68 2.65
N GLU A 86 -14.76 12.74 3.50
CA GLU A 86 -15.45 13.14 4.74
C GLU A 86 -14.73 12.60 5.97
N GLY A 87 -14.07 13.54 6.66
CA GLY A 87 -13.26 13.31 7.82
C GLY A 87 -13.97 12.61 8.96
N SER A 88 -13.77 11.32 9.07
CA SER A 88 -13.84 10.63 10.34
C SER A 88 -12.51 9.91 10.56
N ASP A 89 -11.48 10.68 10.83
CA ASP A 89 -10.13 10.19 11.11
C ASP A 89 -10.05 9.26 12.32
N VAL A 90 -11.06 9.26 13.19
CA VAL A 90 -11.05 8.54 14.47
C VAL A 90 -11.19 7.02 14.26
N GLY A 91 -12.04 6.58 13.33
CA GLY A 91 -12.24 5.15 13.05
C GLY A 91 -11.06 4.51 12.31
N ILE A 92 -10.46 5.24 11.38
CA ILE A 92 -9.30 4.80 10.60
C ILE A 92 -8.07 4.69 11.51
N TYR A 93 -7.89 5.61 12.45
CA TYR A 93 -6.76 5.61 13.38
C TYR A 93 -6.77 4.41 14.32
N GLU A 94 -7.92 4.06 14.92
CA GLU A 94 -8.02 2.90 15.81
C GLU A 94 -7.80 1.58 15.09
N VAL A 95 -8.34 1.43 13.90
CA VAL A 95 -8.14 0.25 13.07
C VAL A 95 -6.69 0.18 12.59
N GLY A 96 -6.13 1.29 12.14
CA GLY A 96 -4.73 1.38 11.73
C GLY A 96 -3.77 0.99 12.85
N LYS A 97 -4.01 1.44 14.07
CA LYS A 97 -3.19 1.08 15.23
C LYS A 97 -3.21 -0.42 15.54
N ARG A 98 -4.41 -1.05 15.52
CA ARG A 98 -4.53 -2.51 15.71
C ARG A 98 -3.81 -3.30 14.64
N VAL A 99 -3.82 -2.83 13.40
CA VAL A 99 -3.13 -3.45 12.29
C VAL A 99 -1.62 -3.23 12.42
N GLN A 100 -1.15 -2.05 12.79
CA GLN A 100 0.26 -1.75 13.01
C GLN A 100 0.92 -2.60 14.10
N ASP A 101 0.17 -2.99 15.12
CA ASP A 101 0.65 -3.87 16.19
C ASP A 101 0.88 -5.32 15.70
N ARG A 102 0.30 -5.71 14.58
CA ARG A 102 0.34 -7.06 14.04
C ARG A 102 1.35 -7.24 12.90
N PHE A 103 1.46 -6.27 12.03
CA PHE A 103 2.36 -6.30 10.87
C PHE A 103 2.61 -4.89 10.32
N ARG A 104 3.68 -4.74 9.56
CA ARG A 104 4.03 -3.47 8.93
C ARG A 104 3.35 -3.36 7.56
N PHE A 105 2.83 -2.18 7.24
CA PHE A 105 2.16 -1.89 5.97
C PHE A 105 2.39 -0.44 5.55
N LEU A 106 2.15 -0.16 4.28
CA LEU A 106 2.13 1.19 3.73
C LEU A 106 0.69 1.70 3.61
N GLU A 107 0.52 2.99 3.73
CA GLU A 107 -0.76 3.67 3.50
C GLU A 107 -0.68 4.51 2.23
N ALA A 108 -1.71 4.42 1.40
CA ALA A 108 -1.73 5.15 0.13
C ALA A 108 -2.01 6.65 0.30
N HIS A 109 -2.58 7.05 1.44
CA HIS A 109 -2.99 8.42 1.74
C HIS A 109 -3.83 9.04 0.61
N ASP A 110 -3.36 10.13 0.00
CA ASP A 110 -4.04 10.87 -1.06
C ASP A 110 -3.71 10.38 -2.48
N MET A 111 -2.91 9.32 -2.62
CA MET A 111 -2.56 8.76 -3.92
C MET A 111 -3.76 8.08 -4.58
N THR A 112 -3.89 8.25 -5.89
CA THR A 112 -4.85 7.45 -6.65
C THR A 112 -4.41 5.99 -6.72
N ILE A 113 -5.35 5.07 -6.95
CA ILE A 113 -5.03 3.64 -7.11
C ILE A 113 -4.03 3.41 -8.23
N GLU A 114 -4.18 4.11 -9.35
CA GLU A 114 -3.27 4.03 -10.49
C GLU A 114 -1.85 4.46 -10.11
N ALA A 115 -1.73 5.54 -9.35
CA ALA A 115 -0.44 6.02 -8.85
C ALA A 115 0.20 5.01 -7.89
N VAL A 116 -0.59 4.45 -6.96
CA VAL A 116 -0.11 3.43 -6.02
C VAL A 116 0.42 2.20 -6.75
N VAL A 117 -0.37 1.65 -7.68
CA VAL A 117 -0.02 0.44 -8.45
C VAL A 117 1.27 0.66 -9.23
N THR A 118 1.36 1.74 -10.00
CA THR A 118 2.54 2.01 -10.84
C THR A 118 3.77 2.31 -10.01
N LYS A 119 3.64 3.08 -8.94
CA LYS A 119 4.75 3.42 -8.04
C LYS A 119 5.33 2.19 -7.35
N ILE A 120 4.48 1.32 -6.80
CA ILE A 120 4.98 0.12 -6.12
C ILE A 120 5.60 -0.89 -7.10
N MET A 121 5.06 -1.04 -8.30
CA MET A 121 5.68 -1.85 -9.35
C MET A 121 7.09 -1.36 -9.70
N TRP A 122 7.26 -0.05 -9.77
CA TRP A 122 8.55 0.58 -10.03
C TRP A 122 9.54 0.39 -8.87
N LEU A 123 9.10 0.64 -7.63
CA LEU A 123 9.95 0.50 -6.45
C LEU A 123 10.38 -0.96 -6.21
N LEU A 124 9.48 -1.92 -6.38
CA LEU A 124 9.81 -3.34 -6.24
C LEU A 124 10.81 -3.81 -7.31
N ALA A 125 10.74 -3.27 -8.52
CA ALA A 125 11.70 -3.58 -9.57
C ALA A 125 13.11 -3.05 -9.27
N GLN A 126 13.22 -1.95 -8.52
CA GLN A 126 14.52 -1.41 -8.09
C GLN A 126 15.13 -2.18 -6.92
N GLY A 127 14.30 -2.83 -6.11
CA GLY A 127 14.69 -3.46 -4.86
C GLY A 127 14.89 -2.45 -3.71
N CYS A 128 14.51 -2.88 -2.53
CA CYS A 128 14.74 -2.15 -1.29
C CYS A 128 15.26 -3.14 -0.23
N ASP A 129 16.33 -2.77 0.47
CA ASP A 129 17.01 -3.66 1.41
C ASP A 129 16.23 -3.84 2.72
N SER A 130 15.37 -2.87 3.05
CA SER A 130 14.58 -2.89 4.27
C SER A 130 13.19 -2.28 4.04
N PHE A 131 12.27 -2.58 4.94
CA PHE A 131 10.95 -1.94 4.94
C PHE A 131 11.05 -0.43 5.13
N ASP A 132 11.94 0.05 5.99
CA ASP A 132 12.12 1.48 6.22
C ASP A 132 12.57 2.20 4.94
N GLN A 133 13.47 1.61 4.17
CA GLN A 133 13.89 2.14 2.87
C GLN A 133 12.74 2.17 1.87
N LEU A 134 11.96 1.10 1.79
CA LEU A 134 10.77 1.04 0.95
C LEU A 134 9.76 2.12 1.33
N GLN A 135 9.50 2.29 2.62
CA GLN A 135 8.58 3.29 3.15
C GLN A 135 9.03 4.71 2.79
N GLN A 136 10.30 5.04 2.98
CA GLN A 136 10.86 6.34 2.61
C GLN A 136 10.69 6.64 1.12
N ARG A 137 10.99 5.66 0.27
CA ARG A 137 10.86 5.82 -1.18
C ARG A 137 9.41 5.90 -1.63
N PHE A 138 8.52 5.13 -0.99
CA PHE A 138 7.09 5.16 -1.31
C PHE A 138 6.45 6.51 -0.99
N TYR A 139 6.81 7.12 0.13
CA TYR A 139 6.29 8.44 0.54
C TYR A 139 7.02 9.62 -0.10
N ARG A 140 8.13 9.38 -0.77
CA ARG A 140 8.79 10.43 -1.56
C ARG A 140 7.91 10.80 -2.75
N GLN A 141 7.60 12.08 -2.89
CA GLN A 141 6.81 12.58 -4.01
C GLN A 141 7.52 12.32 -5.35
N VAL A 142 6.80 11.74 -6.29
CA VAL A 142 7.25 11.53 -7.66
C VAL A 142 6.19 12.10 -8.60
N ASN A 143 6.53 13.13 -9.36
CA ASN A 143 5.64 13.73 -10.33
C ASN A 143 4.26 14.14 -9.76
N PHE A 144 4.25 14.66 -8.54
CA PHE A 144 3.02 15.09 -7.83
C PHE A 144 2.00 13.98 -7.55
N ASP A 145 2.45 12.76 -7.40
CA ASP A 145 1.59 11.62 -7.10
C ASP A 145 0.97 11.65 -5.70
N THR A 146 1.55 12.42 -4.79
CA THR A 146 1.05 12.61 -3.42
C THR A 146 1.38 14.01 -2.91
N PHE A 147 0.54 14.56 -2.03
CA PHE A 147 0.82 15.77 -1.23
C PHE A 147 1.24 15.42 0.20
N TYR A 148 1.20 14.15 0.55
CA TYR A 148 1.67 13.67 1.85
C TYR A 148 3.19 13.71 1.95
N HIS A 149 3.66 14.28 3.04
CA HIS A 149 5.08 14.41 3.32
C HIS A 149 5.44 13.83 4.69
#